data_2663b6da0b20838e7b46bd780f584e37
#
_entry.id   2663b6da0b20838e7b46bd780f584e37
#
_cell.length_a   1.000
_cell.length_b   1.000
_cell.length_c   1.000
_cell.angle_alpha   90.00
_cell.angle_beta   90.00
_cell.angle_gamma   90.00
#
_symmetry.space_group_name_H-M   'P 1'
#
loop_
_entity.id
_entity.type
_entity.pdbx_description
1 polymer ?
#
loop_
_entity_poly.entity_id
_entity_poly.type
_entity_poly.pdbx_seq_one_letter_code
_entity_poly.pdbx_strand_id
1 'polypeptide(L)'
;LCLRWLDGIEVAGKTVVDFGCGSGILAIAALKLGAKEVIGIDIDPQALQASMDNAQRNQVADRLKVFLPADQPTLQADIVMANILSGPLLELQDVITGYCKTDGLLVLSGILAEQVERIEQAYARDITLDTSAIDQEWARVSGRRHG
;
A
#
# COMPACT_ATOMS: atom_id res chain seq x y z
N LEU A 1 2.99 8.48 -8.47
CA LEU A 1 2.58 9.18 -7.23
C LEU A 1 2.97 8.41 -5.98
N CYS A 2 2.70 7.12 -5.95
CA CYS A 2 3.00 6.30 -4.78
C CYS A 2 4.51 6.17 -4.53
N LEU A 3 5.30 6.03 -5.59
CA LEU A 3 6.77 5.98 -5.47
C LEU A 3 7.35 7.27 -4.92
N ARG A 4 6.83 8.43 -5.36
CA ARG A 4 7.25 9.73 -4.84
C ARG A 4 6.93 9.87 -3.36
N TRP A 5 5.73 9.43 -2.97
CA TRP A 5 5.31 9.46 -1.58
C TRP A 5 6.24 8.58 -0.73
N LEU A 6 6.52 7.38 -1.20
CA LEU A 6 7.37 6.42 -0.50
C LEU A 6 8.79 6.95 -0.29
N ASP A 7 9.32 7.65 -1.30
CA ASP A 7 10.65 8.26 -1.23
C ASP A 7 10.71 9.42 -0.21
N GLY A 8 9.57 10.03 0.10
CA GLY A 8 9.48 11.16 1.03
C GLY A 8 9.26 10.79 2.49
N ILE A 9 9.16 9.48 2.83
CA ILE A 9 8.92 9.03 4.20
C ILE A 9 10.06 8.15 4.69
N GLU A 10 10.11 7.92 6.01
CA GLU A 10 11.08 7.02 6.60
C GLU A 10 10.57 5.58 6.54
N VAL A 11 11.26 4.73 5.78
CA VAL A 11 10.88 3.32 5.55
C VAL A 11 11.77 2.35 6.30
N ALA A 12 13.01 2.74 6.62
CA ALA A 12 14.01 1.86 7.22
C ALA A 12 13.51 1.20 8.50
N GLY A 13 13.59 -0.12 8.57
CA GLY A 13 13.17 -0.90 9.74
C GLY A 13 11.67 -1.06 9.90
N LYS A 14 10.87 -0.58 8.97
CA LYS A 14 9.40 -0.63 9.04
C LYS A 14 8.84 -1.88 8.40
N THR A 15 7.69 -2.33 8.91
CA THR A 15 6.87 -3.37 8.27
C THR A 15 5.86 -2.69 7.36
N VAL A 16 5.78 -3.17 6.12
CA VAL A 16 4.95 -2.57 5.06
C VAL A 16 3.98 -3.61 4.51
N VAL A 17 2.73 -3.21 4.30
CA VAL A 17 1.76 -3.99 3.54
C VAL A 17 1.55 -3.31 2.21
N ASP A 18 1.64 -4.07 1.11
CA ASP A 18 1.35 -3.62 -0.25
C ASP A 18 0.09 -4.36 -0.73
N PHE A 19 -1.04 -3.70 -0.60
CA PHE A 19 -2.34 -4.26 -0.94
C PHE A 19 -2.61 -4.04 -2.43
N GLY A 20 -2.71 -5.13 -3.19
CA GLY A 20 -2.74 -5.08 -4.65
C GLY A 20 -1.33 -4.94 -5.22
N CYS A 21 -0.41 -5.82 -4.81
CA CYS A 21 1.02 -5.64 -5.08
C CYS A 21 1.42 -5.75 -6.56
N GLY A 22 0.61 -6.39 -7.40
CA GLY A 22 0.89 -6.53 -8.82
C GLY A 22 2.24 -7.18 -9.07
N SER A 23 3.10 -6.52 -9.85
CA SER A 23 4.45 -7.02 -10.15
C SER A 23 5.47 -6.78 -9.03
N GLY A 24 5.06 -6.11 -7.94
CA GLY A 24 5.91 -5.88 -6.78
C GLY A 24 6.76 -4.61 -6.85
N ILE A 25 6.49 -3.71 -7.77
CA ILE A 25 7.29 -2.48 -7.93
C ILE A 25 7.36 -1.67 -6.63
N LEU A 26 6.22 -1.41 -5.99
CA LEU A 26 6.18 -0.64 -4.74
C LEU A 26 6.79 -1.42 -3.58
N ALA A 27 6.49 -2.72 -3.49
CA ALA A 27 7.05 -3.58 -2.45
C ALA A 27 8.57 -3.62 -2.53
N ILE A 28 9.12 -3.80 -3.72
CA ILE A 28 10.56 -3.84 -3.94
C ILE A 28 11.19 -2.49 -3.63
N ALA A 29 10.56 -1.39 -4.04
CA ALA A 29 11.02 -0.03 -3.71
C ALA A 29 11.12 0.16 -2.19
N ALA A 30 10.11 -0.26 -1.44
CA ALA A 30 10.11 -0.19 0.02
C ALA A 30 11.26 -1.01 0.62
N LEU A 31 11.51 -2.21 0.10
CA LEU A 31 12.61 -3.07 0.56
C LEU A 31 13.96 -2.45 0.26
N LYS A 32 14.12 -1.84 -0.91
CA LYS A 32 15.36 -1.13 -1.28
C LYS A 32 15.60 0.11 -0.42
N LEU A 33 14.55 0.71 0.12
CA LEU A 33 14.64 1.83 1.05
C LEU A 33 14.88 1.37 2.50
N GLY A 34 15.00 0.07 2.73
CA GLY A 34 15.37 -0.48 4.02
C GLY A 34 14.22 -1.02 4.87
N ALA A 35 13.04 -1.24 4.31
CA ALA A 35 11.94 -1.87 5.04
C ALA A 35 12.39 -3.20 5.65
N LYS A 36 11.92 -3.48 6.86
CA LYS A 36 12.23 -4.73 7.56
C LYS A 36 11.64 -5.91 6.81
N GLU A 37 10.38 -5.81 6.42
CA GLU A 37 9.69 -6.79 5.58
C GLU A 37 8.51 -6.12 4.89
N VAL A 38 8.09 -6.71 3.77
CA VAL A 38 6.87 -6.31 3.07
C VAL A 38 5.97 -7.53 2.90
N ILE A 39 4.70 -7.34 3.16
CA ILE A 39 3.63 -8.31 2.94
C ILE A 39 2.85 -7.85 1.73
N GLY A 40 2.94 -8.57 0.62
CA GLY A 40 2.19 -8.29 -0.60
C GLY A 40 0.92 -9.13 -0.68
N ILE A 41 -0.18 -8.52 -1.05
CA ILE A 41 -1.48 -9.20 -1.20
C ILE A 41 -2.03 -8.86 -2.58
N ASP A 42 -2.45 -9.87 -3.32
CA ASP A 42 -3.07 -9.69 -4.63
C ASP A 42 -4.01 -10.85 -4.93
N ILE A 43 -5.09 -10.57 -5.66
CA ILE A 43 -6.07 -11.59 -6.08
C ILE A 43 -5.55 -12.47 -7.21
N ASP A 44 -4.51 -12.03 -7.93
CA ASP A 44 -3.96 -12.72 -9.08
C ASP A 44 -2.72 -13.53 -8.70
N PRO A 45 -2.77 -14.88 -8.77
CA PRO A 45 -1.59 -15.70 -8.50
C PRO A 45 -0.39 -15.38 -9.38
N GLN A 46 -0.63 -14.93 -10.62
CA GLN A 46 0.46 -14.55 -11.53
C GLN A 46 1.16 -13.28 -11.04
N ALA A 47 0.40 -12.35 -10.43
CA ALA A 47 0.98 -11.15 -9.83
C ALA A 47 1.91 -11.52 -8.66
N LEU A 48 1.49 -12.48 -7.83
CA LEU A 48 2.32 -12.96 -6.72
C LEU A 48 3.61 -13.60 -7.21
N GLN A 49 3.53 -14.41 -8.25
CA GLN A 49 4.71 -15.02 -8.86
C GLN A 49 5.64 -13.96 -9.45
N ALA A 50 5.08 -12.99 -10.17
CA ALA A 50 5.87 -11.89 -10.75
C ALA A 50 6.55 -11.06 -9.66
N SER A 51 5.86 -10.78 -8.56
CA SER A 51 6.43 -10.07 -7.41
C SER A 51 7.65 -10.80 -6.85
N MET A 52 7.54 -12.12 -6.63
CA MET A 52 8.65 -12.91 -6.11
C MET A 52 9.82 -13.00 -7.08
N ASP A 53 9.54 -13.17 -8.39
CA ASP A 53 10.58 -13.22 -9.42
C ASP A 53 11.35 -11.89 -9.47
N ASN A 54 10.62 -10.77 -9.44
CA ASN A 54 11.24 -9.45 -9.44
C ASN A 54 12.01 -9.17 -8.15
N ALA A 55 11.51 -9.65 -7.01
CA ALA A 55 12.20 -9.51 -5.73
C ALA A 55 13.52 -10.30 -5.72
N GLN A 56 13.54 -11.49 -6.33
CA GLN A 56 14.77 -12.28 -6.47
C GLN A 56 15.80 -11.56 -7.34
N ARG A 57 15.36 -10.99 -8.47
CA ARG A 57 16.25 -10.20 -9.36
C ARG A 57 16.85 -8.99 -8.65
N ASN A 58 16.14 -8.44 -7.68
CA ASN A 58 16.56 -7.27 -6.90
C ASN A 58 17.21 -7.64 -5.55
N GLN A 59 17.38 -8.94 -5.27
CA GLN A 59 18.05 -9.45 -4.08
C GLN A 59 17.34 -9.08 -2.76
N VAL A 60 16.02 -8.99 -2.78
CA VAL A 60 15.20 -8.66 -1.60
C VAL A 60 14.13 -9.71 -1.31
N ALA A 61 14.13 -10.85 -1.99
CA ALA A 61 13.10 -11.88 -1.85
C ALA A 61 12.98 -12.44 -0.44
N ASP A 62 14.05 -12.46 0.34
CA ASP A 62 14.05 -12.95 1.71
C ASP A 62 13.21 -12.09 2.67
N ARG A 63 12.89 -10.87 2.29
CA ARG A 63 12.10 -9.94 3.09
C ARG A 63 10.72 -9.65 2.50
N LEU A 64 10.34 -10.34 1.42
CA LEU A 64 9.02 -10.24 0.80
C LEU A 64 8.22 -11.53 1.03
N LYS A 65 7.00 -11.40 1.55
CA LYS A 65 6.04 -12.49 1.65
C LYS A 65 4.78 -12.09 0.89
N VAL A 66 4.24 -12.99 0.09
CA VAL A 66 3.06 -12.71 -0.73
C VAL A 66 1.93 -13.68 -0.44
N PHE A 67 0.70 -13.19 -0.51
CA PHE A 67 -0.50 -13.96 -0.17
C PHE A 67 -1.65 -13.64 -1.09
N LEU A 68 -2.49 -14.66 -1.38
CA LEU A 68 -3.83 -14.41 -1.89
C LEU A 68 -4.70 -13.86 -0.75
N PRO A 69 -5.79 -13.11 -1.04
CA PRO A 69 -6.65 -12.58 0.01
C PRO A 69 -7.21 -13.65 0.96
N ALA A 70 -7.49 -14.86 0.45
CA ALA A 70 -7.98 -15.95 1.28
C ALA A 70 -6.96 -16.42 2.33
N ASP A 71 -5.68 -16.21 2.07
CA ASP A 71 -4.57 -16.67 2.92
C ASP A 71 -3.91 -15.50 3.66
N GLN A 72 -4.47 -14.28 3.56
CA GLN A 72 -3.84 -13.09 4.13
C GLN A 72 -3.67 -13.22 5.64
N PRO A 73 -2.50 -12.83 6.16
CA PRO A 73 -2.24 -12.92 7.60
C PRO A 73 -2.94 -11.81 8.37
N THR A 74 -3.09 -12.02 9.67
CA THR A 74 -3.55 -10.99 10.60
C THR A 74 -2.31 -10.30 11.18
N LEU A 75 -2.14 -9.01 10.87
CA LEU A 75 -1.03 -8.21 11.40
C LEU A 75 -1.35 -6.74 11.31
N GLN A 76 -0.54 -5.92 11.97
CA GLN A 76 -0.58 -4.47 11.81
C GLN A 76 0.79 -4.00 11.34
N ALA A 77 0.79 -3.13 10.34
CA ALA A 77 2.01 -2.62 9.71
C ALA A 77 2.22 -1.14 10.01
N ASP A 78 3.45 -0.72 9.94
CA ASP A 78 3.83 0.70 10.08
C ASP A 78 3.35 1.53 8.88
N ILE A 79 3.35 0.91 7.71
CA ILE A 79 2.99 1.56 6.44
C ILE A 79 2.09 0.61 5.65
N VAL A 80 0.97 1.15 5.15
CA VAL A 80 0.06 0.40 4.25
C VAL A 80 -0.04 1.16 2.94
N MET A 81 0.24 0.47 1.85
CA MET A 81 0.11 0.99 0.49
C MET A 81 -0.99 0.22 -0.23
N ALA A 82 -1.86 0.92 -0.93
CA ALA A 82 -2.87 0.28 -1.77
C ALA A 82 -2.94 1.05 -3.10
N ASN A 83 -2.48 0.41 -4.16
CA ASN A 83 -2.51 0.96 -5.52
C ASN A 83 -3.50 0.14 -6.36
N ILE A 84 -4.77 0.35 -6.10
CA ILE A 84 -5.89 -0.37 -6.73
C ILE A 84 -6.98 0.63 -7.12
N LEU A 85 -7.95 0.18 -7.90
CA LEU A 85 -9.06 1.03 -8.36
C LEU A 85 -9.93 1.50 -7.20
N SER A 86 -10.66 2.59 -7.40
CA SER A 86 -11.49 3.21 -6.36
C SER A 86 -12.60 2.32 -5.84
N GLY A 87 -13.22 1.49 -6.68
CA GLY A 87 -14.25 0.54 -6.24
C GLY A 87 -13.75 -0.39 -5.15
N PRO A 88 -12.69 -1.20 -5.41
CA PRO A 88 -12.07 -2.02 -4.38
C PRO A 88 -11.57 -1.24 -3.16
N LEU A 89 -11.06 -0.01 -3.33
CA LEU A 89 -10.65 0.81 -2.19
C LEU A 89 -11.81 1.12 -1.26
N LEU A 90 -13.00 1.36 -1.81
CA LEU A 90 -14.20 1.62 -1.01
C LEU A 90 -14.73 0.34 -0.35
N GLU A 91 -14.75 -0.77 -1.08
CA GLU A 91 -15.23 -2.06 -0.56
C GLU A 91 -14.34 -2.61 0.55
N LEU A 92 -13.02 -2.45 0.40
CA LEU A 92 -12.02 -3.04 1.29
C LEU A 92 -11.50 -2.06 2.34
N GLN A 93 -12.17 -0.95 2.53
CA GLN A 93 -11.75 0.09 3.47
C GLN A 93 -11.39 -0.46 4.86
N ASP A 94 -12.26 -1.27 5.45
CA ASP A 94 -12.04 -1.81 6.79
C ASP A 94 -10.84 -2.76 6.83
N VAL A 95 -10.66 -3.57 5.78
CA VAL A 95 -9.54 -4.49 5.68
C VAL A 95 -8.22 -3.72 5.54
N ILE A 96 -8.19 -2.77 4.62
CA ILE A 96 -6.99 -1.96 4.34
C ILE A 96 -6.61 -1.14 5.58
N THR A 97 -7.56 -0.44 6.18
CA THR A 97 -7.33 0.34 7.41
C THR A 97 -6.91 -0.55 8.57
N GLY A 98 -7.48 -1.76 8.65
CA GLY A 98 -7.14 -2.73 9.69
C GLY A 98 -5.69 -3.19 9.66
N TYR A 99 -5.03 -3.17 8.50
CA TYR A 99 -3.60 -3.47 8.41
C TYR A 99 -2.71 -2.34 8.91
N CYS A 100 -3.24 -1.12 9.01
CA CYS A 100 -2.47 0.04 9.46
C CYS A 100 -2.56 0.16 10.98
N LYS A 101 -1.42 0.13 11.66
CA LYS A 101 -1.41 0.35 13.12
C LYS A 101 -1.78 1.79 13.44
N THR A 102 -2.18 2.06 14.68
CA THR A 102 -2.38 3.43 15.17
C THR A 102 -1.08 4.22 14.97
N ASP A 103 -1.18 5.43 14.45
CA ASP A 103 -0.07 6.31 14.06
C ASP A 103 0.74 5.80 12.85
N GLY A 104 0.36 4.69 12.25
CA GLY A 104 0.95 4.23 11.00
C GLY A 104 0.52 5.08 9.81
N LEU A 105 1.26 4.96 8.71
CA LEU A 105 1.00 5.72 7.49
C LEU A 105 0.22 4.87 6.48
N LEU A 106 -0.67 5.54 5.76
CA LEU A 106 -1.47 4.93 4.70
C LEU A 106 -1.36 5.76 3.43
N VAL A 107 -1.19 5.10 2.29
CA VAL A 107 -1.24 5.74 0.99
C VAL A 107 -2.13 4.94 0.04
N LEU A 108 -3.03 5.65 -0.63
CA LEU A 108 -3.95 5.10 -1.62
C LEU A 108 -3.62 5.73 -2.97
N SER A 109 -3.54 4.91 -4.00
CA SER A 109 -3.23 5.35 -5.36
C SER A 109 -4.01 4.50 -6.37
N GLY A 110 -3.88 4.80 -7.66
CA GLY A 110 -4.71 4.18 -8.68
C GLY A 110 -6.09 4.84 -8.78
N ILE A 111 -6.21 6.06 -8.24
CA ILE A 111 -7.46 6.83 -8.14
C ILE A 111 -7.44 7.91 -9.22
N LEU A 112 -8.57 8.10 -9.91
CA LEU A 112 -8.75 9.25 -10.79
C LEU A 112 -8.99 10.51 -9.95
N ALA A 113 -8.53 11.65 -10.44
CA ALA A 113 -8.68 12.93 -9.73
C ALA A 113 -10.15 13.21 -9.34
N GLU A 114 -11.08 12.84 -10.21
CA GLU A 114 -12.53 13.02 -9.97
C GLU A 114 -13.09 12.13 -8.86
N GLN A 115 -12.35 11.11 -8.42
CA GLN A 115 -12.76 10.15 -7.39
C GLN A 115 -12.19 10.49 -6.00
N VAL A 116 -11.31 11.47 -5.90
CA VAL A 116 -10.58 11.81 -4.67
C VAL A 116 -11.52 12.11 -3.51
N GLU A 117 -12.52 12.96 -3.72
CA GLU A 117 -13.43 13.38 -2.66
C GLU A 117 -14.13 12.19 -2.01
N ARG A 118 -14.57 11.25 -2.83
CA ARG A 118 -15.28 10.06 -2.37
C ARG A 118 -14.38 9.15 -1.53
N ILE A 119 -13.12 9.00 -1.95
CA ILE A 119 -12.13 8.23 -1.21
C ILE A 119 -11.77 8.94 0.10
N GLU A 120 -11.57 10.25 0.06
CA GLU A 120 -11.29 11.03 1.27
C GLU A 120 -12.41 10.91 2.29
N GLN A 121 -13.66 11.02 1.87
CA GLN A 121 -14.81 10.88 2.76
C GLN A 121 -14.85 9.50 3.42
N ALA A 122 -14.57 8.44 2.66
CA ALA A 122 -14.61 7.07 3.16
C ALA A 122 -13.51 6.81 4.20
N TYR A 123 -12.31 7.32 3.96
CA TYR A 123 -11.15 7.03 4.82
C TYR A 123 -10.97 8.02 5.97
N ALA A 124 -11.61 9.20 5.93
CA ALA A 124 -11.48 10.22 6.98
C ALA A 124 -11.95 9.74 8.35
N ARG A 125 -12.79 8.72 8.41
CA ARG A 125 -13.25 8.13 9.67
C ARG A 125 -12.10 7.66 10.55
N ASP A 126 -11.09 7.02 9.94
CA ASP A 126 -9.99 6.38 10.66
C ASP A 126 -8.63 7.02 10.36
N ILE A 127 -8.54 7.85 9.35
CA ILE A 127 -7.28 8.41 8.84
C ILE A 127 -7.33 9.93 8.91
N THR A 128 -6.31 10.53 9.52
CA THR A 128 -6.09 11.96 9.42
C THR A 128 -5.38 12.21 8.10
N LEU A 129 -6.10 12.79 7.13
CA LEU A 129 -5.65 12.89 5.76
C LEU A 129 -4.72 14.09 5.54
N ASP A 130 -3.69 13.88 4.73
CA ASP A 130 -2.84 14.93 4.18
C ASP A 130 -3.53 15.55 2.97
N THR A 131 -2.98 16.67 2.47
CA THR A 131 -3.43 17.21 1.19
C THR A 131 -3.18 16.19 0.08
N SER A 132 -4.22 15.86 -0.67
CA SER A 132 -4.10 14.90 -1.76
C SER A 132 -3.26 15.47 -2.91
N ALA A 133 -2.44 14.63 -3.53
CA ALA A 133 -1.63 14.98 -4.67
C ALA A 133 -2.31 14.53 -5.96
N ILE A 134 -2.29 15.39 -6.98
CA ILE A 134 -2.86 15.10 -8.28
C ILE A 134 -1.78 15.31 -9.32
N ASP A 135 -1.62 14.35 -10.24
CA ASP A 135 -0.71 14.40 -11.36
C ASP A 135 -1.50 14.00 -12.62
N GLN A 136 -1.80 14.98 -13.46
CA GLN A 136 -2.70 14.84 -14.62
C GLN A 136 -4.09 14.35 -14.13
N GLU A 137 -4.52 13.16 -14.56
CA GLU A 137 -5.82 12.59 -14.18
C GLU A 137 -5.75 11.66 -12.96
N TRP A 138 -4.54 11.39 -12.43
CA TRP A 138 -4.33 10.44 -11.32
C TRP A 138 -4.10 11.17 -10.01
N ALA A 139 -4.52 10.53 -8.93
CA ALA A 139 -4.43 11.12 -7.60
C ALA A 139 -3.87 10.12 -6.58
N ARG A 140 -3.31 10.69 -5.51
CA ARG A 140 -2.86 9.97 -4.33
C ARG A 140 -3.54 10.57 -3.11
N VAL A 141 -4.11 9.72 -2.26
CA VAL A 141 -4.66 10.09 -0.96
C VAL A 141 -3.81 9.42 0.10
N SER A 142 -3.33 10.16 1.06
CA SER A 142 -2.47 9.63 2.10
C SER A 142 -2.78 10.27 3.45
N GLY A 143 -2.33 9.62 4.52
CA GLY A 143 -2.53 10.14 5.85
C GLY A 143 -1.97 9.21 6.91
N ARG A 144 -2.33 9.50 8.15
CA ARG A 144 -1.90 8.75 9.33
C ARG A 144 -3.14 8.24 10.06
N ARG A 145 -3.10 6.97 10.48
CA ARG A 145 -4.20 6.40 11.24
C ARG A 145 -4.25 7.01 12.63
N HIS A 146 -5.38 7.60 13.00
CA HIS A 146 -5.61 8.07 14.36
C HIS A 146 -6.25 6.97 15.22
N GLY A 147 -6.03 7.04 16.48
CA GLY A 147 -6.54 6.07 17.45
C GLY A 147 -7.97 6.30 17.87
#